data_848995bcf8057baf307762c20bd90a68
#
_entry.id   848995bcf8057baf307762c20bd90a68
#
_cell.length_a   1.000
_cell.length_b   1.000
_cell.length_c   1.000
_cell.angle_alpha   90.00
_cell.angle_beta   90.00
_cell.angle_gamma   90.00
#
_symmetry.space_group_name_H-M   'P 1'
#
loop_
_entity.id
_entity.type
_entity.pdbx_description
1 polymer ?
#
loop_
_entity_poly.entity_id
_entity_poly.type
_entity_poly.pdbx_seq_one_letter_code
_entity_poly.pdbx_strand_id
1 'polypeptide(L)'
;MRLLIVGGKLQGTEAAYLAAKAGWETVLVDRHDAPPAAGLADMHVIADITADEARARTLATSCDAVLPACEDETTLAWLAARVPQWGVPFLFDLDAYRVTASKLASRRMFATLDVPRPAAWPSGGLPAVVKPSTASGSEGVVVAHDETELEAARGELEAAGHDVVIEEYVPGPSLSIEVLAWGGRAVPLQVTGLEFDAAYDCKRVVAPVGEAAEGSPAAVGLDGACHWDAAVGAGVLEALDAAALRIALGLRLNGLMDVEVMVGGPEPKVLEVDARLPSQTPTAVYWSSGLNIVELLAETARVGVPPAVDRTARRAAVYQHVRASGGLLEVLGEHVMGSAGPLKLVPGFFGADEALTDYAPGRREWAATLIVAAATTSEARRRAGETVRNVAIHERLEPVPEVETVSADEGGPR
;
A
#
# COMPACT_ATOMS: atom_id res chain seq x y z
N MET A 1 -13.12 16.78 -13.60
CA MET A 1 -11.69 16.65 -13.91
C MET A 1 -11.49 15.38 -14.70
N ARG A 2 -10.54 15.37 -15.63
CA ARG A 2 -10.14 14.20 -16.43
C ARG A 2 -8.69 13.85 -16.12
N LEU A 3 -8.44 12.63 -15.65
CA LEU A 3 -7.14 12.16 -15.19
C LEU A 3 -6.55 11.14 -16.18
N LEU A 4 -5.30 11.37 -16.60
CA LEU A 4 -4.52 10.36 -17.31
C LEU A 4 -3.75 9.52 -16.31
N ILE A 5 -4.04 8.21 -16.26
CA ILE A 5 -3.36 7.23 -15.43
C ILE A 5 -2.43 6.41 -16.32
N VAL A 6 -1.15 6.30 -15.97
CA VAL A 6 -0.15 5.52 -16.73
C VAL A 6 0.30 4.32 -15.89
N GLY A 7 -0.16 3.14 -16.30
CA GLY A 7 0.01 1.87 -15.57
C GLY A 7 -1.29 1.39 -14.93
N GLY A 8 -1.66 0.15 -15.19
CA GLY A 8 -2.97 -0.41 -14.84
C GLY A 8 -2.96 -1.54 -13.82
N LYS A 9 -1.85 -1.74 -13.08
CA LYS A 9 -1.77 -2.73 -12.00
C LYS A 9 -2.35 -2.17 -10.69
N LEU A 10 -1.78 -2.52 -9.55
CA LEU A 10 -2.30 -2.21 -8.21
C LEU A 10 -2.47 -0.70 -7.98
N GLN A 11 -1.43 0.10 -8.22
CA GLN A 11 -1.47 1.56 -8.11
C GLN A 11 -2.50 2.18 -9.09
N GLY A 12 -2.56 1.64 -10.32
CA GLY A 12 -3.56 2.06 -11.32
C GLY A 12 -4.99 1.76 -10.88
N THR A 13 -5.19 0.65 -10.18
CA THR A 13 -6.47 0.28 -9.57
C THR A 13 -6.89 1.30 -8.51
N GLU A 14 -5.99 1.65 -7.59
CA GLU A 14 -6.22 2.69 -6.59
C GLU A 14 -6.53 4.04 -7.22
N ALA A 15 -5.72 4.45 -8.22
CA ALA A 15 -5.91 5.72 -8.92
C ALA A 15 -7.27 5.79 -9.62
N ALA A 16 -7.65 4.74 -10.37
CA ALA A 16 -8.91 4.69 -11.09
C ALA A 16 -10.11 4.66 -10.14
N TYR A 17 -10.04 3.85 -9.08
CA TYR A 17 -11.08 3.77 -8.07
C TYR A 17 -11.31 5.11 -7.35
N LEU A 18 -10.26 5.75 -6.86
CA LEU A 18 -10.37 7.02 -6.14
C LEU A 18 -10.76 8.19 -7.06
N ALA A 19 -10.29 8.21 -8.31
CA ALA A 19 -10.75 9.17 -9.31
C ALA A 19 -12.25 9.02 -9.62
N ALA A 20 -12.75 7.78 -9.73
CA ALA A 20 -14.18 7.51 -9.88
C ALA A 20 -14.99 7.97 -8.66
N LYS A 21 -14.46 7.79 -7.41
CA LYS A 21 -15.09 8.31 -6.19
C LYS A 21 -15.13 9.83 -6.12
N ALA A 22 -14.18 10.52 -6.76
CA ALA A 22 -14.18 11.97 -6.95
C ALA A 22 -15.12 12.45 -8.08
N GLY A 23 -15.75 11.52 -8.81
CA GLY A 23 -16.58 11.85 -9.98
C GLY A 23 -15.77 12.32 -11.18
N TRP A 24 -14.51 11.91 -11.30
CA TRP A 24 -13.63 12.28 -12.40
C TRP A 24 -13.70 11.27 -13.53
N GLU A 25 -13.48 11.74 -14.75
CA GLU A 25 -13.26 10.91 -15.92
C GLU A 25 -11.81 10.42 -15.93
N THR A 26 -11.59 9.14 -16.27
CA THR A 26 -10.27 8.52 -16.26
C THR A 26 -9.90 7.96 -17.63
N VAL A 27 -8.66 8.23 -18.04
CA VAL A 27 -8.02 7.63 -19.21
C VAL A 27 -6.84 6.80 -18.71
N LEU A 28 -6.94 5.48 -18.81
CA LEU A 28 -5.86 4.56 -18.49
C LEU A 28 -5.02 4.29 -19.73
N VAL A 29 -3.70 4.37 -19.61
CA VAL A 29 -2.75 3.89 -20.61
C VAL A 29 -1.92 2.76 -20.01
N ASP A 30 -1.99 1.59 -20.64
CA ASP A 30 -1.17 0.43 -20.30
C ASP A 30 -0.79 -0.34 -21.56
N ARG A 31 0.37 -0.99 -21.56
CA ARG A 31 0.81 -1.83 -22.70
C ARG A 31 0.08 -3.17 -22.78
N HIS A 32 -0.51 -3.62 -21.68
CA HIS A 32 -1.29 -4.85 -21.61
C HIS A 32 -2.75 -4.56 -22.00
N ASP A 33 -3.41 -5.57 -22.55
CA ASP A 33 -4.80 -5.46 -23.03
C ASP A 33 -5.84 -5.58 -21.91
N ALA A 34 -5.52 -6.22 -20.79
CA ALA A 34 -6.45 -6.51 -19.73
C ALA A 34 -5.85 -6.30 -18.32
N PRO A 35 -5.20 -5.14 -18.02
CA PRO A 35 -4.68 -4.92 -16.67
C PRO A 35 -5.83 -4.74 -15.66
N PRO A 36 -5.59 -4.95 -14.35
CA PRO A 36 -6.62 -4.83 -13.32
C PRO A 36 -7.47 -3.56 -13.41
N ALA A 37 -6.85 -2.41 -13.56
CA ALA A 37 -7.54 -1.11 -13.62
C ALA A 37 -8.38 -0.88 -14.87
N ALA A 38 -8.23 -1.69 -15.94
CA ALA A 38 -8.91 -1.46 -17.23
C ALA A 38 -10.44 -1.49 -17.12
N GLY A 39 -10.99 -2.24 -16.20
CA GLY A 39 -12.44 -2.31 -15.99
C GLY A 39 -13.00 -1.24 -15.03
N LEU A 40 -12.12 -0.41 -14.44
CA LEU A 40 -12.47 0.70 -13.56
C LEU A 40 -12.34 2.06 -14.26
N ALA A 41 -11.56 2.13 -15.34
CA ALA A 41 -11.34 3.35 -16.11
C ALA A 41 -12.43 3.58 -17.14
N ASP A 42 -12.77 4.85 -17.40
CA ASP A 42 -13.77 5.21 -18.43
C ASP A 42 -13.25 4.95 -19.85
N MET A 43 -11.93 5.08 -20.06
CA MET A 43 -11.26 4.77 -21.31
C MET A 43 -9.95 4.02 -21.03
N HIS A 44 -9.72 2.92 -21.74
CA HIS A 44 -8.46 2.21 -21.75
C HIS A 44 -7.78 2.31 -23.11
N VAL A 45 -6.55 2.78 -23.13
CA VAL A 45 -5.70 2.91 -24.31
C VAL A 45 -4.55 1.91 -24.19
N ILE A 46 -4.57 0.88 -25.03
CA ILE A 46 -3.50 -0.12 -25.11
C ILE A 46 -2.32 0.51 -25.87
N ALA A 47 -1.29 0.90 -25.16
CA ALA A 47 -0.08 1.47 -25.73
C ALA A 47 1.08 1.47 -24.74
N ASP A 48 2.29 1.39 -25.26
CA ASP A 48 3.47 1.88 -24.56
C ASP A 48 3.49 3.41 -24.73
N ILE A 49 3.31 4.13 -23.61
CA ILE A 49 3.22 5.60 -23.62
C ILE A 49 4.52 6.25 -24.13
N THR A 50 5.64 5.56 -24.06
CA THR A 50 6.96 6.07 -24.46
C THR A 50 7.24 5.88 -25.94
N ALA A 51 6.49 5.02 -26.64
CA ALA A 51 6.75 4.62 -28.02
C ALA A 51 6.37 5.70 -29.04
N ASP A 52 5.39 6.58 -28.73
CA ASP A 52 4.91 7.64 -29.63
C ASP A 52 4.64 8.92 -28.83
N GLU A 53 5.61 9.85 -28.87
CA GLU A 53 5.52 11.11 -28.13
C GLU A 53 4.36 12.01 -28.60
N ALA A 54 4.01 12.01 -29.89
CA ALA A 54 2.90 12.81 -30.40
C ALA A 54 1.56 12.31 -29.87
N ARG A 55 1.37 10.99 -29.84
CA ARG A 55 0.20 10.35 -29.25
C ARG A 55 0.13 10.58 -27.73
N ALA A 56 1.24 10.39 -27.03
CA ALA A 56 1.34 10.62 -25.58
C ALA A 56 1.00 12.08 -25.22
N ARG A 57 1.55 13.04 -25.95
CA ARG A 57 1.22 14.46 -25.80
C ARG A 57 -0.26 14.73 -26.01
N THR A 58 -0.85 14.16 -27.06
CA THR A 58 -2.30 14.31 -27.35
C THR A 58 -3.15 13.78 -26.20
N LEU A 59 -2.81 12.60 -25.66
CA LEU A 59 -3.51 12.02 -24.52
C LEU A 59 -3.33 12.91 -23.27
N ALA A 60 -2.11 13.28 -22.93
CA ALA A 60 -1.82 14.10 -21.74
C ALA A 60 -2.52 15.46 -21.81
N THR A 61 -2.45 16.16 -22.94
CA THR A 61 -3.08 17.49 -23.12
C THR A 61 -4.60 17.44 -23.23
N SER A 62 -5.19 16.26 -23.40
CA SER A 62 -6.64 16.04 -23.32
C SER A 62 -7.14 15.82 -21.89
N CYS A 63 -6.23 15.77 -20.91
CA CYS A 63 -6.51 15.55 -19.50
C CYS A 63 -6.05 16.75 -18.65
N ASP A 64 -6.61 16.88 -17.46
CA ASP A 64 -6.29 17.96 -16.51
C ASP A 64 -5.01 17.68 -15.72
N ALA A 65 -4.60 16.40 -15.61
CA ALA A 65 -3.37 15.97 -14.94
C ALA A 65 -2.93 14.58 -15.42
N VAL A 66 -1.66 14.25 -15.18
CA VAL A 66 -1.08 12.92 -15.42
C VAL A 66 -0.60 12.35 -14.09
N LEU A 67 -1.08 11.16 -13.74
CA LEU A 67 -0.66 10.38 -12.59
C LEU A 67 0.00 9.08 -13.06
N PRO A 68 1.34 8.92 -12.91
CA PRO A 68 1.96 7.62 -13.12
C PRO A 68 1.58 6.67 -11.98
N ALA A 69 1.25 5.46 -12.35
CA ALA A 69 0.82 4.36 -11.49
C ALA A 69 1.59 3.08 -11.82
N CYS A 70 2.90 3.23 -11.98
CA CYS A 70 3.85 2.16 -12.30
C CYS A 70 5.21 2.43 -11.65
N GLU A 71 6.07 1.40 -11.62
CA GLU A 71 7.41 1.45 -11.03
C GLU A 71 8.53 1.33 -12.09
N ASP A 72 8.19 1.39 -13.38
CA ASP A 72 9.19 1.37 -14.45
C ASP A 72 9.92 2.72 -14.56
N GLU A 73 11.15 2.78 -14.03
CA GLU A 73 11.93 4.02 -14.00
C GLU A 73 12.11 4.64 -15.38
N THR A 74 12.21 3.84 -16.43
CA THR A 74 12.34 4.34 -17.81
C THR A 74 11.11 5.15 -18.22
N THR A 75 9.93 4.60 -17.96
CA THR A 75 8.64 5.29 -18.22
C THR A 75 8.49 6.53 -17.33
N LEU A 76 8.80 6.42 -16.03
CA LEU A 76 8.70 7.52 -15.08
C LEU A 76 9.62 8.68 -15.46
N ALA A 77 10.89 8.41 -15.79
CA ALA A 77 11.85 9.43 -16.24
C ALA A 77 11.42 10.06 -17.58
N TRP A 78 10.88 9.26 -18.49
CA TRP A 78 10.39 9.75 -19.77
C TRP A 78 9.21 10.71 -19.60
N LEU A 79 8.24 10.36 -18.74
CA LEU A 79 7.08 11.19 -18.41
C LEU A 79 7.50 12.48 -17.68
N ALA A 80 8.32 12.37 -16.65
CA ALA A 80 8.80 13.51 -15.87
C ALA A 80 9.53 14.56 -16.72
N ALA A 81 10.28 14.10 -17.74
CA ALA A 81 10.97 15.00 -18.66
C ALA A 81 10.04 15.73 -19.65
N ARG A 82 8.84 15.19 -19.93
CA ARG A 82 7.97 15.66 -21.03
C ARG A 82 6.67 16.29 -20.60
N VAL A 83 5.96 15.66 -19.65
CA VAL A 83 4.62 16.10 -19.25
C VAL A 83 4.59 17.56 -18.79
N PRO A 84 5.54 18.02 -17.94
CA PRO A 84 5.60 19.44 -17.55
C PRO A 84 5.81 20.38 -18.73
N GLN A 85 6.59 19.97 -19.76
CA GLN A 85 6.82 20.78 -20.96
C GLN A 85 5.56 20.92 -21.83
N TRP A 86 4.61 20.02 -21.71
CA TRP A 86 3.32 20.10 -22.37
C TRP A 86 2.30 20.98 -21.62
N GLY A 87 2.70 21.51 -20.46
CA GLY A 87 1.85 22.37 -19.63
C GLY A 87 0.79 21.62 -18.86
N VAL A 88 0.94 20.30 -18.69
CA VAL A 88 0.03 19.44 -17.91
C VAL A 88 0.61 19.15 -16.53
N PRO A 89 -0.14 19.29 -15.45
CA PRO A 89 0.28 18.89 -14.12
C PRO A 89 0.73 17.43 -14.07
N PHE A 90 1.94 17.19 -13.54
CA PHE A 90 2.49 15.86 -13.34
C PHE A 90 2.49 15.53 -11.86
N LEU A 91 1.69 14.55 -11.47
CA LEU A 91 1.40 14.22 -10.07
C LEU A 91 2.41 13.23 -9.50
N PHE A 92 3.70 13.53 -9.65
CA PHE A 92 4.78 12.64 -9.26
C PHE A 92 6.11 13.38 -9.11
N ASP A 93 6.92 12.95 -8.15
CA ASP A 93 8.27 13.47 -7.89
C ASP A 93 9.32 12.39 -8.18
N LEU A 94 9.94 12.47 -9.36
CA LEU A 94 10.94 11.49 -9.80
C LEU A 94 12.19 11.48 -8.93
N ASP A 95 12.63 12.65 -8.44
CA ASP A 95 13.86 12.74 -7.66
C ASP A 95 13.67 12.13 -6.28
N ALA A 96 12.53 12.37 -5.64
CA ALA A 96 12.14 11.69 -4.40
C ALA A 96 11.98 10.18 -4.61
N TYR A 97 11.29 9.76 -5.68
CA TYR A 97 11.10 8.35 -6.01
C TYR A 97 12.45 7.62 -6.18
N ARG A 98 13.41 8.17 -6.88
CA ARG A 98 14.74 7.56 -7.07
C ARG A 98 15.49 7.31 -5.76
N VAL A 99 15.28 8.14 -4.75
CA VAL A 99 15.85 7.89 -3.42
C VAL A 99 15.11 6.75 -2.74
N THR A 100 13.77 6.76 -2.80
CA THR A 100 12.94 5.81 -2.05
C THR A 100 12.87 4.43 -2.71
N ALA A 101 12.99 4.32 -4.02
CA ALA A 101 13.05 3.06 -4.76
C ALA A 101 14.28 2.18 -4.42
N SER A 102 15.23 2.70 -3.63
CA SER A 102 16.38 1.94 -3.12
C SER A 102 16.41 1.96 -1.60
N LYS A 103 16.21 0.79 -0.97
CA LYS A 103 16.28 0.63 0.49
C LYS A 103 17.64 1.07 1.04
N LEU A 104 18.74 0.85 0.32
CA LEU A 104 20.05 1.33 0.70
C LEU A 104 20.16 2.86 0.65
N ALA A 105 19.58 3.53 -0.36
CA ALA A 105 19.56 4.97 -0.43
C ALA A 105 18.65 5.58 0.66
N SER A 106 17.47 5.01 0.86
CA SER A 106 16.55 5.39 1.93
C SER A 106 17.20 5.28 3.31
N ARG A 107 17.90 4.20 3.60
CA ARG A 107 18.63 4.03 4.89
C ARG A 107 19.70 5.08 5.13
N ARG A 108 20.44 5.49 4.08
CA ARG A 108 21.41 6.59 4.17
C ARG A 108 20.72 7.92 4.47
N MET A 109 19.60 8.17 3.82
CA MET A 109 18.76 9.35 4.08
C MET A 109 18.23 9.34 5.52
N PHE A 110 17.66 8.22 5.99
CA PHE A 110 17.19 8.09 7.38
C PHE A 110 18.29 8.39 8.39
N ALA A 111 19.53 7.92 8.12
CA ALA A 111 20.68 8.23 8.97
C ALA A 111 20.98 9.72 9.02
N THR A 112 20.92 10.41 7.87
CA THR A 112 21.18 11.86 7.78
C THR A 112 20.09 12.68 8.47
N LEU A 113 18.85 12.20 8.40
CA LEU A 113 17.68 12.87 8.99
C LEU A 113 17.44 12.49 10.45
N ASP A 114 18.25 11.62 11.04
CA ASP A 114 18.06 11.07 12.40
C ASP A 114 16.66 10.48 12.58
N VAL A 115 16.24 9.64 11.63
CA VAL A 115 14.97 8.92 11.66
C VAL A 115 15.17 7.54 12.28
N PRO A 116 14.34 7.13 13.27
CA PRO A 116 14.39 5.79 13.85
C PRO A 116 14.20 4.72 12.77
N ARG A 117 15.07 3.72 12.77
CA ARG A 117 15.07 2.62 11.78
C ARG A 117 15.66 1.36 12.41
N PRO A 118 15.40 0.17 11.85
CA PRO A 118 16.06 -1.05 12.30
C PRO A 118 17.59 -0.91 12.26
N ALA A 119 18.28 -1.43 13.25
CA ALA A 119 19.73 -1.43 13.30
C ALA A 119 20.30 -2.27 12.15
N ALA A 120 21.40 -1.82 11.54
CA ALA A 120 22.07 -2.61 10.50
C ALA A 120 22.78 -3.82 11.11
N TRP A 121 22.88 -4.91 10.35
CA TRP A 121 23.74 -6.03 10.70
C TRP A 121 25.22 -5.60 10.76
N PRO A 122 26.04 -6.09 11.71
CA PRO A 122 25.68 -7.05 12.75
C PRO A 122 25.12 -6.41 14.04
N SER A 123 25.00 -5.09 14.13
CA SER A 123 24.58 -4.39 15.36
C SER A 123 23.13 -4.70 15.78
N GLY A 124 22.27 -5.07 14.83
CA GLY A 124 20.89 -5.49 15.11
C GLY A 124 20.75 -6.86 15.73
N GLY A 125 21.77 -7.71 15.59
CA GLY A 125 21.73 -9.09 16.09
C GLY A 125 20.80 -9.99 15.27
N LEU A 126 20.48 -11.15 15.86
CA LEU A 126 19.52 -12.13 15.33
C LEU A 126 18.28 -12.18 16.22
N PRO A 127 17.09 -12.46 15.65
CA PRO A 127 16.85 -12.70 14.21
C PRO A 127 17.05 -11.44 13.37
N ALA A 128 17.43 -11.60 12.12
CA ALA A 128 17.69 -10.52 11.17
C ALA A 128 16.82 -10.64 9.91
N VAL A 129 16.44 -9.53 9.34
CA VAL A 129 15.74 -9.47 8.04
C VAL A 129 16.77 -9.30 6.94
N VAL A 130 16.73 -10.20 5.96
CA VAL A 130 17.53 -10.17 4.73
C VAL A 130 16.61 -9.87 3.57
N LYS A 131 16.87 -8.80 2.82
CA LYS A 131 15.97 -8.36 1.74
C LYS A 131 16.73 -7.68 0.59
N PRO A 132 16.21 -7.75 -0.66
CA PRO A 132 16.79 -7.03 -1.78
C PRO A 132 16.55 -5.51 -1.63
N SER A 133 17.49 -4.71 -2.11
CA SER A 133 17.43 -3.23 -2.00
C SER A 133 16.34 -2.60 -2.87
N THR A 134 16.00 -3.21 -4.00
CA THR A 134 15.17 -2.60 -5.06
C THR A 134 13.90 -3.40 -5.39
N ALA A 135 13.49 -4.36 -4.55
CA ALA A 135 12.22 -5.07 -4.72
C ALA A 135 11.09 -4.40 -3.92
N SER A 136 9.85 -4.54 -4.40
CA SER A 136 8.60 -4.13 -3.77
C SER A 136 7.73 -5.35 -3.42
N GLY A 137 6.67 -5.18 -2.63
CA GLY A 137 5.72 -6.25 -2.30
C GLY A 137 6.34 -7.41 -1.54
N SER A 138 7.31 -7.15 -0.68
CA SER A 138 8.02 -8.14 0.15
C SER A 138 8.74 -9.26 -0.62
N GLU A 139 8.95 -9.11 -1.93
CA GLU A 139 9.66 -10.08 -2.75
C GLU A 139 11.10 -10.29 -2.24
N GLY A 140 11.45 -11.56 -1.95
CA GLY A 140 12.78 -11.94 -1.49
C GLY A 140 13.10 -11.56 -0.04
N VAL A 141 12.11 -11.22 0.78
CA VAL A 141 12.28 -10.96 2.21
C VAL A 141 12.39 -12.30 2.97
N VAL A 142 13.46 -12.45 3.75
CA VAL A 142 13.71 -13.62 4.59
C VAL A 142 14.03 -13.17 6.02
N VAL A 143 13.45 -13.83 7.01
CA VAL A 143 13.84 -13.69 8.42
C VAL A 143 14.82 -14.82 8.76
N ALA A 144 16.06 -14.47 9.06
CA ALA A 144 17.11 -15.41 9.42
C ALA A 144 17.27 -15.47 10.95
N HIS A 145 17.18 -16.67 11.52
CA HIS A 145 17.28 -16.90 12.97
C HIS A 145 18.70 -17.23 13.43
N ASP A 146 19.56 -17.62 12.50
CA ASP A 146 20.97 -17.88 12.74
C ASP A 146 21.85 -17.39 11.57
N GLU A 147 23.20 -17.42 11.80
CA GLU A 147 24.16 -16.98 10.78
C GLU A 147 24.16 -17.84 9.52
N THR A 148 23.77 -19.12 9.61
CA THR A 148 23.71 -20.03 8.46
C THR A 148 22.57 -19.67 7.54
N GLU A 149 21.38 -19.42 8.10
CA GLU A 149 20.22 -18.95 7.35
C GLU A 149 20.49 -17.56 6.73
N LEU A 150 21.12 -16.66 7.50
CA LEU A 150 21.46 -15.32 7.02
C LEU A 150 22.41 -15.37 5.81
N GLU A 151 23.49 -16.14 5.89
CA GLU A 151 24.46 -16.26 4.81
C GLU A 151 23.86 -16.97 3.57
N ALA A 152 22.97 -17.95 3.78
CA ALA A 152 22.25 -18.60 2.69
C ALA A 152 21.34 -17.61 1.95
N ALA A 153 20.48 -16.89 2.67
CA ALA A 153 19.56 -15.88 2.10
C ALA A 153 20.34 -14.75 1.40
N ARG A 154 21.42 -14.27 2.01
CA ARG A 154 22.30 -13.27 1.39
C ARG A 154 22.88 -13.78 0.08
N GLY A 155 23.46 -15.00 0.09
CA GLY A 155 24.08 -15.60 -1.08
C GLY A 155 23.10 -15.83 -2.25
N GLU A 156 21.86 -16.21 -1.95
CA GLU A 156 20.80 -16.36 -2.96
C GLU A 156 20.46 -15.02 -3.64
N LEU A 157 20.27 -13.96 -2.85
CA LEU A 157 19.96 -12.64 -3.39
C LEU A 157 21.14 -12.04 -4.18
N GLU A 158 22.37 -12.16 -3.68
CA GLU A 158 23.58 -11.73 -4.39
C GLU A 158 23.79 -12.50 -5.70
N ALA A 159 23.54 -13.81 -5.70
CA ALA A 159 23.60 -14.64 -6.91
C ALA A 159 22.53 -14.26 -7.94
N ALA A 160 21.39 -13.78 -7.50
CA ALA A 160 20.33 -13.21 -8.36
C ALA A 160 20.66 -11.80 -8.86
N GLY A 161 21.76 -11.18 -8.41
CA GLY A 161 22.23 -9.86 -8.83
C GLY A 161 21.64 -8.69 -8.04
N HIS A 162 21.08 -8.96 -6.86
CA HIS A 162 20.54 -7.91 -6.00
C HIS A 162 21.59 -7.34 -5.04
N ASP A 163 21.54 -6.04 -4.82
CA ASP A 163 22.11 -5.43 -3.62
C ASP A 163 21.26 -5.84 -2.41
N VAL A 164 21.90 -6.28 -1.32
CA VAL A 164 21.22 -6.85 -0.16
C VAL A 164 21.23 -5.88 1.03
N VAL A 165 20.08 -5.75 1.70
CA VAL A 165 19.93 -5.09 2.99
C VAL A 165 19.76 -6.16 4.06
N ILE A 166 20.55 -6.06 5.14
CA ILE A 166 20.42 -6.90 6.33
C ILE A 166 20.24 -6.01 7.54
N GLU A 167 19.16 -6.24 8.27
CA GLU A 167 18.78 -5.39 9.40
C GLU A 167 18.07 -6.16 10.51
N GLU A 168 17.96 -5.54 11.65
CA GLU A 168 17.24 -6.04 12.82
C GLU A 168 15.81 -6.47 12.46
N TYR A 169 15.41 -7.65 12.90
CA TYR A 169 14.00 -8.01 12.94
C TYR A 169 13.31 -7.25 14.06
N VAL A 170 12.33 -6.43 13.74
CA VAL A 170 11.55 -5.65 14.69
C VAL A 170 10.20 -6.32 14.88
N PRO A 171 9.95 -6.98 16.03
CA PRO A 171 8.63 -7.57 16.30
C PRO A 171 7.58 -6.50 16.57
N GLY A 172 6.32 -6.81 16.31
CA GLY A 172 5.20 -5.94 16.63
C GLY A 172 4.34 -5.60 15.42
N PRO A 173 3.35 -4.72 15.57
CA PRO A 173 2.46 -4.32 14.49
C PRO A 173 3.16 -3.44 13.44
N SER A 174 2.76 -3.61 12.18
CA SER A 174 3.15 -2.76 11.07
C SER A 174 2.10 -1.67 10.84
N LEU A 175 2.57 -0.43 10.65
CA LEU A 175 1.75 0.72 10.33
C LEU A 175 2.24 1.38 9.05
N SER A 176 1.33 2.04 8.34
CA SER A 176 1.65 2.95 7.26
C SER A 176 0.99 4.31 7.46
N ILE A 177 1.63 5.35 6.96
CA ILE A 177 1.09 6.70 6.91
C ILE A 177 1.45 7.37 5.58
N GLU A 178 0.45 7.87 4.89
CA GLU A 178 0.68 8.69 3.71
C GLU A 178 0.99 10.13 4.12
N VAL A 179 1.89 10.77 3.36
CA VAL A 179 2.24 12.17 3.49
C VAL A 179 2.11 12.86 2.15
N LEU A 180 1.31 13.92 2.12
CA LEU A 180 1.20 14.82 0.99
C LEU A 180 2.12 16.00 1.22
N ALA A 181 3.04 16.28 0.27
CA ALA A 181 3.98 17.38 0.39
C ALA A 181 4.12 18.18 -0.91
N TRP A 182 4.33 19.48 -0.78
CA TRP A 182 4.56 20.38 -1.91
C TRP A 182 5.10 21.73 -1.43
N GLY A 183 6.02 22.29 -2.19
CA GLY A 183 6.51 23.64 -1.92
C GLY A 183 7.15 23.84 -0.54
N GLY A 184 7.77 22.79 0.01
CA GLY A 184 8.40 22.81 1.34
C GLY A 184 7.41 22.69 2.51
N ARG A 185 6.15 22.34 2.24
CA ARG A 185 5.14 22.00 3.26
C ARG A 185 4.71 20.55 3.13
N ALA A 186 4.43 19.91 4.24
CA ALA A 186 3.99 18.52 4.27
C ALA A 186 2.83 18.35 5.27
N VAL A 187 1.92 17.46 4.95
CA VAL A 187 0.74 17.13 5.77
C VAL A 187 0.63 15.61 5.86
N PRO A 188 0.70 15.02 7.07
CA PRO A 188 0.47 13.60 7.26
C PRO A 188 -1.03 13.34 7.17
N LEU A 189 -1.41 12.19 6.59
CA LEU A 189 -2.77 11.74 6.47
C LEU A 189 -3.12 10.74 7.59
N GLN A 190 -4.13 9.91 7.41
CA GLN A 190 -4.53 8.94 8.43
C GLN A 190 -3.57 7.75 8.48
N VAL A 191 -3.26 7.29 9.70
CA VAL A 191 -2.46 6.07 9.90
C VAL A 191 -3.33 4.84 9.66
N THR A 192 -2.76 3.86 8.96
CA THR A 192 -3.34 2.55 8.69
C THR A 192 -2.51 1.44 9.31
N GLY A 193 -3.17 0.33 9.65
CA GLY A 193 -2.54 -0.90 10.10
C GLY A 193 -2.43 -1.90 8.97
N LEU A 194 -1.28 -2.56 8.85
CA LEU A 194 -1.00 -3.54 7.82
C LEU A 194 -0.93 -4.95 8.42
N GLU A 195 -1.60 -5.91 7.79
CA GLU A 195 -1.53 -7.33 8.16
C GLU A 195 -1.03 -8.15 6.97
N PHE A 196 -0.06 -8.99 7.25
CA PHE A 196 0.63 -9.77 6.24
C PHE A 196 0.19 -11.24 6.24
N ASP A 197 0.35 -11.90 5.11
CA ASP A 197 0.27 -13.34 5.00
C ASP A 197 1.62 -14.01 5.37
N ALA A 198 1.69 -15.34 5.21
CA ALA A 198 2.91 -16.09 5.53
C ALA A 198 4.11 -15.77 4.61
N ALA A 199 3.87 -15.11 3.50
CA ALA A 199 4.91 -14.63 2.57
C ALA A 199 5.30 -13.17 2.82
N TYR A 200 4.83 -12.56 3.92
CA TYR A 200 5.00 -11.14 4.25
C TYR A 200 4.35 -10.20 3.23
N ASP A 201 3.41 -10.66 2.42
CA ASP A 201 2.63 -9.82 1.50
C ASP A 201 1.37 -9.28 2.20
N CYS A 202 1.06 -7.99 2.02
CA CYS A 202 -0.02 -7.33 2.74
C CYS A 202 -1.40 -7.85 2.29
N LYS A 203 -2.04 -8.63 3.15
CA LYS A 203 -3.37 -9.24 2.91
C LYS A 203 -4.54 -8.36 3.33
N ARG A 204 -4.29 -7.46 4.29
CA ARG A 204 -5.35 -6.62 4.86
C ARG A 204 -4.81 -5.29 5.36
N VAL A 205 -5.53 -4.22 5.04
CA VAL A 205 -5.33 -2.88 5.60
C VAL A 205 -6.51 -2.52 6.47
N VAL A 206 -6.24 -1.92 7.61
CA VAL A 206 -7.25 -1.50 8.59
C VAL A 206 -7.07 -0.01 8.91
N ALA A 207 -8.14 0.74 8.93
CA ALA A 207 -8.14 2.15 9.30
C ALA A 207 -9.39 2.49 10.17
N PRO A 208 -9.27 3.34 11.20
CA PRO A 208 -8.06 3.92 11.76
C PRO A 208 -7.31 2.92 12.66
N VAL A 209 -6.12 3.34 13.11
CA VAL A 209 -5.33 2.66 14.15
C VAL A 209 -5.29 3.55 15.39
N GLY A 210 -5.32 2.95 16.59
CA GLY A 210 -5.11 3.65 17.86
C GLY A 210 -6.32 4.41 18.43
N GLU A 211 -7.50 4.31 17.83
CA GLU A 211 -8.75 4.78 18.42
C GLU A 211 -9.52 3.63 19.08
N ALA A 212 -9.18 3.33 20.34
CA ALA A 212 -10.15 2.65 21.20
C ALA A 212 -11.34 3.60 21.38
N ALA A 213 -12.52 3.23 20.87
CA ALA A 213 -13.75 3.92 21.24
C ALA A 213 -13.83 3.98 22.77
N GLU A 214 -14.02 5.19 23.36
CA GLU A 214 -14.19 5.35 24.80
C GLU A 214 -15.26 4.36 25.28
N GLY A 215 -14.88 3.40 26.12
CA GLY A 215 -15.79 2.43 26.74
C GLY A 215 -15.79 1.03 26.15
N SER A 216 -14.95 0.70 25.18
CA SER A 216 -14.79 -0.70 24.75
C SER A 216 -13.82 -1.41 25.71
N PRO A 217 -14.22 -2.50 26.40
CA PRO A 217 -13.28 -3.32 27.12
C PRO A 217 -12.27 -3.86 26.11
N ALA A 218 -10.98 -3.79 26.41
CA ALA A 218 -9.94 -4.43 25.62
C ALA A 218 -10.36 -5.86 25.34
N ALA A 219 -10.87 -6.10 24.14
CA ALA A 219 -11.35 -7.41 23.74
C ALA A 219 -10.09 -8.26 23.53
N VAL A 220 -9.78 -9.08 24.53
CA VAL A 220 -8.89 -10.21 24.36
C VAL A 220 -9.66 -11.17 23.45
N GLY A 221 -9.46 -11.04 22.15
CA GLY A 221 -9.99 -11.99 21.18
C GLY A 221 -9.32 -13.34 21.38
N LEU A 222 -10.13 -14.40 21.39
CA LEU A 222 -9.69 -15.80 21.46
C LEU A 222 -9.00 -16.27 20.14
N ASP A 223 -8.68 -15.34 19.24
CA ASP A 223 -8.30 -15.54 17.84
C ASP A 223 -6.96 -14.91 17.46
N GLY A 224 -6.08 -14.57 18.43
CA GLY A 224 -4.68 -14.22 18.15
C GLY A 224 -4.43 -13.00 17.25
N ALA A 225 -5.47 -12.24 16.87
CA ALA A 225 -5.34 -11.08 16.00
C ALA A 225 -4.46 -10.00 16.66
N CYS A 226 -3.50 -9.45 15.89
CA CYS A 226 -2.65 -8.34 16.32
C CYS A 226 -3.50 -7.23 16.95
N HIS A 227 -3.36 -7.04 18.26
CA HIS A 227 -4.09 -6.01 18.99
C HIS A 227 -3.37 -4.66 18.83
N TRP A 228 -3.67 -3.96 17.74
CA TRP A 228 -3.20 -2.61 17.46
C TRP A 228 -3.49 -1.66 18.63
N ASP A 229 -4.67 -1.81 19.26
CA ASP A 229 -5.18 -0.91 20.29
C ASP A 229 -4.33 -0.89 21.57
N ALA A 230 -3.59 -1.96 21.87
CA ALA A 230 -2.72 -2.03 23.04
C ALA A 230 -1.29 -1.55 22.78
N ALA A 231 -0.80 -1.70 21.54
CA ALA A 231 0.59 -1.37 21.18
C ALA A 231 0.73 0.05 20.59
N VAL A 232 -0.35 0.63 20.06
CA VAL A 232 -0.34 1.91 19.35
C VAL A 232 -1.03 2.98 20.16
N GLY A 233 -0.29 3.60 21.10
CA GLY A 233 -0.75 4.77 21.84
C GLY A 233 -0.49 6.09 21.09
N ALA A 234 -1.08 7.18 21.57
CA ALA A 234 -0.93 8.52 20.98
C ALA A 234 0.54 8.92 20.78
N GLY A 235 1.45 8.58 21.70
CA GLY A 235 2.87 8.88 21.57
C GLY A 235 3.55 8.18 20.37
N VAL A 236 3.11 6.97 20.01
CA VAL A 236 3.60 6.25 18.83
C VAL A 236 3.13 6.95 17.56
N LEU A 237 1.86 7.39 17.51
CA LEU A 237 1.31 8.12 16.36
C LEU A 237 1.99 9.47 16.17
N GLU A 238 2.26 10.21 17.25
CA GLU A 238 3.00 11.47 17.20
C GLU A 238 4.44 11.27 16.71
N ALA A 239 5.11 10.21 17.16
CA ALA A 239 6.46 9.87 16.71
C ALA A 239 6.49 9.48 15.23
N LEU A 240 5.48 8.74 14.76
CA LEU A 240 5.31 8.38 13.36
C LEU A 240 5.08 9.62 12.49
N ASP A 241 4.17 10.51 12.89
CA ASP A 241 3.91 11.79 12.21
C ASP A 241 5.22 12.60 12.08
N ALA A 242 5.96 12.73 13.18
CA ALA A 242 7.22 13.48 13.20
C ALA A 242 8.28 12.87 12.28
N ALA A 243 8.41 11.54 12.24
CA ALA A 243 9.33 10.83 11.35
C ALA A 243 8.93 11.02 9.89
N ALA A 244 7.66 10.83 9.55
CA ALA A 244 7.12 10.95 8.22
C ALA A 244 7.27 12.39 7.67
N LEU A 245 6.94 13.40 8.47
CA LEU A 245 7.15 14.81 8.10
C LEU A 245 8.63 15.14 7.87
N ARG A 246 9.53 14.62 8.74
CA ARG A 246 10.97 14.82 8.60
C ARG A 246 11.49 14.22 7.31
N ILE A 247 11.01 13.05 6.91
CA ILE A 247 11.36 12.39 5.65
C ILE A 247 10.86 13.21 4.46
N ALA A 248 9.58 13.59 4.43
CA ALA A 248 9.00 14.37 3.34
C ALA A 248 9.74 15.69 3.10
N LEU A 249 10.05 16.40 4.18
CA LEU A 249 10.79 17.66 4.10
C LEU A 249 12.27 17.46 3.71
N GLY A 250 12.89 16.37 4.19
CA GLY A 250 14.26 15.99 3.83
C GLY A 250 14.40 15.62 2.37
N LEU A 251 13.43 14.94 1.80
CA LEU A 251 13.32 14.66 0.35
C LEU A 251 12.97 15.88 -0.47
N ARG A 252 12.48 16.97 0.14
CA ARG A 252 11.87 18.12 -0.55
C ARG A 252 10.71 17.68 -1.47
N LEU A 253 9.96 16.69 -1.02
CA LEU A 253 8.93 16.04 -1.79
C LEU A 253 7.92 17.04 -2.37
N ASN A 254 7.60 16.90 -3.67
CA ASN A 254 6.47 17.54 -4.33
C ASN A 254 5.55 16.44 -4.90
N GLY A 255 4.77 15.81 -4.02
CA GLY A 255 3.96 14.66 -4.36
C GLY A 255 3.39 13.97 -3.14
N LEU A 256 3.20 12.69 -3.28
CA LEU A 256 2.70 11.76 -2.27
C LEU A 256 3.79 10.73 -1.95
N MET A 257 3.88 10.35 -0.70
CA MET A 257 4.63 9.17 -0.27
C MET A 257 3.88 8.44 0.83
N ASP A 258 4.16 7.17 1.02
CA ASP A 258 3.85 6.41 2.22
C ASP A 258 5.13 6.10 3.01
N VAL A 259 4.95 5.89 4.30
CA VAL A 259 6.01 5.53 5.24
C VAL A 259 5.54 4.33 6.03
N GLU A 260 6.22 3.19 5.86
CA GLU A 260 5.94 1.97 6.59
C GLU A 260 6.87 1.81 7.79
N VAL A 261 6.28 1.44 8.94
CA VAL A 261 7.00 1.27 10.20
C VAL A 261 6.61 0.00 10.93
N MET A 262 7.54 -0.51 11.75
CA MET A 262 7.24 -1.50 12.78
C MET A 262 7.23 -0.85 14.17
N VAL A 263 6.26 -1.23 14.99
CA VAL A 263 6.09 -0.72 16.37
C VAL A 263 6.60 -1.77 17.36
N GLY A 264 7.92 -1.83 17.51
CA GLY A 264 8.58 -2.69 18.49
C GLY A 264 8.85 -2.02 19.86
N GLY A 265 8.30 -0.82 20.08
CA GLY A 265 8.53 -0.02 21.29
C GLY A 265 7.90 1.37 21.16
N PRO A 266 8.26 2.32 22.00
CA PRO A 266 7.68 3.67 22.00
C PRO A 266 8.03 4.49 20.76
N GLU A 267 9.14 4.17 20.09
CA GLU A 267 9.56 4.79 18.84
C GLU A 267 9.37 3.80 17.68
N PRO A 268 8.45 4.08 16.75
CA PRO A 268 8.27 3.25 15.56
C PRO A 268 9.51 3.33 14.67
N LYS A 269 9.97 2.18 14.16
CA LYS A 269 11.14 2.08 13.27
C LYS A 269 10.70 2.06 11.82
N VAL A 270 11.18 3.02 11.02
CA VAL A 270 10.86 3.11 9.59
C VAL A 270 11.55 2.00 8.84
N LEU A 271 10.75 1.17 8.16
CA LEU A 271 11.21 0.07 7.30
C LEU A 271 11.44 0.50 5.87
N GLU A 272 10.47 1.24 5.34
CA GLU A 272 10.41 1.61 3.93
C GLU A 272 9.67 2.92 3.74
N VAL A 273 9.97 3.60 2.66
CA VAL A 273 9.27 4.79 2.18
C VAL A 273 9.16 4.67 0.68
N ASP A 274 7.98 4.95 0.15
CA ASP A 274 7.73 4.98 -1.29
C ASP A 274 7.15 6.32 -1.71
N ALA A 275 7.92 7.11 -2.46
CA ALA A 275 7.47 8.41 -2.98
C ALA A 275 6.62 8.26 -4.25
N ARG A 276 5.50 7.58 -4.12
CA ARG A 276 4.51 7.29 -5.17
C ARG A 276 3.11 7.13 -4.58
N LEU A 277 2.10 6.97 -5.43
CA LEU A 277 0.78 6.54 -4.98
C LEU A 277 0.89 5.08 -4.47
N PRO A 278 0.61 4.81 -3.19
CA PRO A 278 0.61 3.44 -2.68
C PRO A 278 -0.58 2.65 -3.22
N SER A 279 -0.50 1.33 -3.14
CA SER A 279 -1.64 0.43 -3.28
C SER A 279 -2.31 0.21 -1.93
N GLN A 280 -3.60 -0.06 -1.88
CA GLN A 280 -4.39 -0.49 -0.71
C GLN A 280 -4.71 0.60 0.33
N THR A 281 -3.70 1.24 0.92
CA THR A 281 -3.88 2.20 2.03
C THR A 281 -4.73 3.41 1.65
N PRO A 282 -4.64 4.00 0.43
CA PRO A 282 -5.47 5.14 0.04
C PRO A 282 -6.97 4.87 0.08
N THR A 283 -7.39 3.69 -0.36
CA THR A 283 -8.80 3.29 -0.30
C THR A 283 -9.27 3.07 1.14
N ALA A 284 -8.45 2.47 1.99
CA ALA A 284 -8.78 2.30 3.42
C ALA A 284 -8.93 3.66 4.12
N VAL A 285 -8.03 4.62 3.86
CA VAL A 285 -8.09 6.01 4.35
C VAL A 285 -9.35 6.71 3.86
N TYR A 286 -9.68 6.60 2.56
CA TYR A 286 -10.89 7.17 2.00
C TYR A 286 -12.15 6.65 2.70
N TRP A 287 -12.25 5.35 2.92
CA TRP A 287 -13.41 4.74 3.57
C TRP A 287 -13.50 5.07 5.05
N SER A 288 -12.38 5.28 5.72
CA SER A 288 -12.35 5.63 7.14
C SER A 288 -12.61 7.12 7.40
N SER A 289 -11.83 8.00 6.79
CA SER A 289 -11.86 9.45 7.05
C SER A 289 -12.64 10.27 6.03
N GLY A 290 -12.79 9.75 4.80
CA GLY A 290 -13.34 10.47 3.66
C GLY A 290 -12.28 11.25 2.86
N LEU A 291 -11.00 11.15 3.22
CA LEU A 291 -9.91 11.79 2.49
C LEU A 291 -9.63 11.04 1.18
N ASN A 292 -9.87 11.68 0.05
CA ASN A 292 -9.50 11.15 -1.25
C ASN A 292 -8.10 11.65 -1.63
N ILE A 293 -7.12 10.76 -1.50
CA ILE A 293 -5.70 11.10 -1.68
C ILE A 293 -5.39 11.59 -3.10
N VAL A 294 -6.06 11.04 -4.12
CA VAL A 294 -5.88 11.44 -5.52
C VAL A 294 -6.43 12.86 -5.76
N GLU A 295 -7.57 13.18 -5.16
CA GLU A 295 -8.13 14.55 -5.16
C GLU A 295 -7.18 15.55 -4.47
N LEU A 296 -6.71 15.19 -3.28
CA LEU A 296 -5.79 16.03 -2.49
C LEU A 296 -4.48 16.27 -3.23
N LEU A 297 -3.93 15.25 -3.88
CA LEU A 297 -2.69 15.35 -4.66
C LEU A 297 -2.87 16.29 -5.86
N ALA A 298 -3.96 16.13 -6.61
CA ALA A 298 -4.24 16.98 -7.78
C ALA A 298 -4.51 18.44 -7.38
N GLU A 299 -5.25 18.66 -6.29
CA GLU A 299 -5.46 20.01 -5.75
C GLU A 299 -4.16 20.64 -5.28
N THR A 300 -3.34 19.87 -4.56
CA THR A 300 -2.03 20.32 -4.09
C THR A 300 -1.12 20.73 -5.23
N ALA A 301 -1.04 19.93 -6.29
CA ALA A 301 -0.24 20.25 -7.48
C ALA A 301 -0.75 21.52 -8.20
N ARG A 302 -2.07 21.75 -8.21
CA ARG A 302 -2.68 22.94 -8.81
C ARG A 302 -2.45 24.20 -7.99
N VAL A 303 -2.50 24.11 -6.65
CA VAL A 303 -2.41 25.25 -5.73
C VAL A 303 -0.93 25.53 -5.35
N GLY A 304 -0.07 24.51 -5.39
CA GLY A 304 1.34 24.60 -5.01
C GLY A 304 1.58 24.45 -3.49
N VAL A 305 0.57 24.01 -2.73
CA VAL A 305 0.68 23.76 -1.29
C VAL A 305 -0.41 22.78 -0.84
N PRO A 306 -0.08 21.82 0.06
CA PRO A 306 -1.07 20.92 0.61
C PRO A 306 -2.15 21.67 1.40
N PRO A 307 -3.43 21.29 1.28
CA PRO A 307 -4.49 21.83 2.11
C PRO A 307 -4.36 21.36 3.57
N ALA A 308 -4.96 22.07 4.49
CA ALA A 308 -5.22 21.52 5.82
C ALA A 308 -6.26 20.40 5.70
N VAL A 309 -6.00 19.25 6.30
CA VAL A 309 -6.90 18.09 6.26
C VAL A 309 -7.39 17.74 7.66
N ASP A 310 -8.66 17.35 7.74
CA ASP A 310 -9.21 16.67 8.91
C ASP A 310 -9.07 15.17 8.70
N ARG A 311 -8.12 14.56 9.39
CA ARG A 311 -7.82 13.13 9.30
C ARG A 311 -8.57 12.27 10.33
N THR A 312 -9.53 12.88 11.05
CA THR A 312 -10.34 12.15 12.01
C THR A 312 -11.15 11.06 11.34
N ALA A 313 -11.10 9.87 11.90
CA ALA A 313 -11.90 8.75 11.41
C ALA A 313 -13.39 9.03 11.61
N ARG A 314 -14.18 8.77 10.60
CA ARG A 314 -15.65 8.82 10.65
C ARG A 314 -16.26 7.44 10.89
N ARG A 315 -15.49 6.42 10.56
CA ARG A 315 -15.80 4.99 10.71
C ARG A 315 -14.53 4.16 10.59
N ALA A 316 -14.60 2.90 10.97
CA ALA A 316 -13.55 1.96 10.68
C ALA A 316 -13.74 1.35 9.29
N ALA A 317 -12.64 1.00 8.64
CA ALA A 317 -12.60 0.34 7.35
C ALA A 317 -11.61 -0.83 7.36
N VAL A 318 -11.97 -1.89 6.66
CA VAL A 318 -11.13 -3.06 6.35
C VAL A 318 -11.08 -3.20 4.83
N TYR A 319 -9.87 -3.24 4.29
CA TYR A 319 -9.58 -3.51 2.90
C TYR A 319 -8.81 -4.83 2.84
N GLN A 320 -9.36 -5.88 2.23
CA GLN A 320 -8.85 -7.24 2.35
C GLN A 320 -8.91 -7.98 1.02
N HIS A 321 -7.82 -8.68 0.67
CA HIS A 321 -7.77 -9.49 -0.54
C HIS A 321 -8.20 -10.93 -0.30
N VAL A 322 -8.90 -11.48 -1.29
CA VAL A 322 -9.29 -12.89 -1.33
C VAL A 322 -9.07 -13.46 -2.73
N ARG A 323 -8.72 -14.73 -2.80
CA ARG A 323 -8.61 -15.48 -4.04
C ARG A 323 -9.42 -16.78 -3.96
N ALA A 324 -10.23 -17.03 -4.98
CA ALA A 324 -10.85 -18.34 -5.22
C ALA A 324 -10.01 -19.07 -6.29
N SER A 325 -9.55 -20.27 -5.97
CA SER A 325 -8.79 -21.11 -6.91
C SER A 325 -8.84 -22.57 -6.46
N GLY A 326 -9.00 -23.51 -7.39
CA GLY A 326 -8.97 -24.94 -7.08
C GLY A 326 -10.07 -25.43 -6.12
N GLY A 327 -11.17 -24.68 -5.93
CA GLY A 327 -12.21 -24.98 -4.95
C GLY A 327 -11.95 -24.43 -3.55
N LEU A 328 -10.86 -23.72 -3.36
CA LEU A 328 -10.47 -23.06 -2.11
C LEU A 328 -10.78 -21.55 -2.18
N LEU A 329 -11.00 -20.95 -1.01
CA LEU A 329 -11.07 -19.50 -0.82
C LEU A 329 -10.02 -19.11 0.21
N GLU A 330 -9.09 -18.27 -0.19
CA GLU A 330 -7.92 -17.85 0.60
C GLU A 330 -7.93 -16.34 0.82
N VAL A 331 -7.50 -15.91 2.01
CA VAL A 331 -7.13 -14.52 2.28
C VAL A 331 -5.63 -14.41 2.07
N LEU A 332 -5.19 -13.64 1.08
CA LEU A 332 -3.81 -13.57 0.61
C LEU A 332 -3.37 -12.13 0.44
N GLY A 333 -2.07 -11.93 0.23
CA GLY A 333 -1.48 -10.64 -0.06
C GLY A 333 -1.93 -10.02 -1.39
N GLU A 334 -1.53 -8.78 -1.63
CA GLU A 334 -1.98 -7.98 -2.78
C GLU A 334 -1.55 -8.56 -4.15
N HIS A 335 -0.51 -9.41 -4.19
CA HIS A 335 -0.02 -10.00 -5.43
C HIS A 335 -1.13 -10.70 -6.23
N VAL A 336 -2.17 -11.25 -5.55
CA VAL A 336 -3.29 -11.92 -6.23
C VAL A 336 -4.11 -10.94 -7.07
N MET A 337 -4.14 -9.67 -6.70
CA MET A 337 -4.83 -8.62 -7.45
C MET A 337 -4.02 -8.11 -8.64
N GLY A 338 -2.70 -8.21 -8.58
CA GLY A 338 -1.81 -7.82 -9.69
C GLY A 338 -1.95 -8.68 -10.94
N SER A 339 -2.44 -9.91 -10.79
CA SER A 339 -2.71 -10.87 -11.87
C SER A 339 -4.19 -11.00 -12.23
N ALA A 340 -5.08 -10.40 -11.44
CA ALA A 340 -6.52 -10.38 -11.69
C ALA A 340 -6.90 -9.34 -12.75
N GLY A 341 -8.09 -9.47 -13.31
CA GLY A 341 -8.64 -8.39 -14.11
C GLY A 341 -9.24 -8.79 -15.47
N PRO A 342 -9.78 -7.80 -16.15
CA PRO A 342 -10.10 -6.45 -15.68
C PRO A 342 -11.04 -6.47 -14.48
N LEU A 343 -10.74 -5.65 -13.46
CA LEU A 343 -11.56 -5.57 -12.25
C LEU A 343 -12.82 -4.73 -12.50
N LYS A 344 -13.86 -5.04 -11.77
CA LYS A 344 -15.09 -4.23 -11.72
C LYS A 344 -15.44 -3.90 -10.27
N LEU A 345 -16.08 -2.76 -10.07
CA LEU A 345 -16.65 -2.39 -8.78
C LEU A 345 -18.01 -3.08 -8.61
N VAL A 346 -18.17 -3.83 -7.54
CA VAL A 346 -19.42 -4.53 -7.18
C VAL A 346 -19.88 -4.07 -5.81
N PRO A 347 -20.93 -3.23 -5.72
CA PRO A 347 -21.53 -2.87 -4.45
C PRO A 347 -22.22 -4.07 -3.79
N GLY A 348 -22.12 -4.18 -2.46
CA GLY A 348 -22.83 -5.20 -1.67
C GLY A 348 -22.33 -6.62 -1.89
N PHE A 349 -21.09 -6.81 -2.34
CA PHE A 349 -20.54 -8.11 -2.70
C PHE A 349 -20.50 -9.06 -1.50
N PHE A 350 -21.43 -10.01 -1.45
CA PHE A 350 -21.62 -11.01 -0.39
C PHE A 350 -21.64 -10.46 1.04
N GLY A 351 -21.95 -9.16 1.21
CA GLY A 351 -22.00 -8.48 2.51
C GLY A 351 -20.90 -7.47 2.75
N ALA A 352 -19.87 -7.38 1.88
CA ALA A 352 -18.99 -6.23 1.83
C ALA A 352 -19.75 -4.98 1.33
N ASP A 353 -19.30 -3.81 1.72
CA ASP A 353 -19.90 -2.56 1.19
C ASP A 353 -19.59 -2.42 -0.29
N GLU A 354 -18.35 -2.73 -0.70
CA GLU A 354 -17.91 -2.81 -2.11
C GLU A 354 -16.87 -3.92 -2.28
N ALA A 355 -16.71 -4.37 -3.52
CA ALA A 355 -15.56 -5.18 -3.92
C ALA A 355 -15.01 -4.73 -5.27
N LEU A 356 -13.68 -4.77 -5.41
CA LEU A 356 -12.97 -4.68 -6.67
C LEU A 356 -12.63 -6.11 -7.09
N THR A 357 -13.22 -6.62 -8.17
CA THR A 357 -13.12 -8.05 -8.46
C THR A 357 -13.26 -8.36 -9.95
N ASP A 358 -12.63 -9.44 -10.40
CA ASP A 358 -12.88 -10.06 -11.69
C ASP A 358 -13.85 -11.26 -11.60
N TYR A 359 -14.52 -11.42 -10.44
CA TYR A 359 -15.56 -12.44 -10.25
C TYR A 359 -16.63 -12.38 -11.30
N ALA A 360 -17.04 -13.56 -11.80
CA ALA A 360 -18.26 -13.76 -12.57
C ALA A 360 -18.92 -15.08 -12.14
N PRO A 361 -20.26 -15.18 -12.14
CA PRO A 361 -20.94 -16.42 -11.80
C PRO A 361 -20.43 -17.61 -12.62
N GLY A 362 -20.03 -18.69 -11.94
CA GLY A 362 -19.47 -19.89 -12.57
C GLY A 362 -17.96 -19.81 -12.91
N ARG A 363 -17.31 -18.70 -12.73
CA ARG A 363 -15.85 -18.57 -12.85
C ARG A 363 -15.19 -19.29 -11.66
N ARG A 364 -14.24 -20.18 -11.95
CA ARG A 364 -13.58 -21.01 -10.90
C ARG A 364 -12.35 -20.36 -10.28
N GLU A 365 -11.74 -19.42 -10.99
CA GLU A 365 -10.54 -18.70 -10.55
C GLU A 365 -10.80 -17.20 -10.67
N TRP A 366 -10.78 -16.52 -9.56
CA TRP A 366 -11.00 -15.08 -9.47
C TRP A 366 -10.38 -14.51 -8.20
N ALA A 367 -10.17 -13.21 -8.20
CA ALA A 367 -9.73 -12.48 -7.02
C ALA A 367 -10.68 -11.32 -6.72
N ALA A 368 -10.69 -10.92 -5.47
CA ALA A 368 -11.42 -9.73 -5.05
C ALA A 368 -10.69 -9.00 -3.92
N THR A 369 -10.77 -7.69 -3.95
CA THR A 369 -10.54 -6.85 -2.78
C THR A 369 -11.88 -6.52 -2.16
N LEU A 370 -12.10 -6.95 -0.93
CA LEU A 370 -13.30 -6.66 -0.15
C LEU A 370 -13.08 -5.35 0.63
N ILE A 371 -14.02 -4.43 0.52
CA ILE A 371 -14.01 -3.16 1.26
C ILE A 371 -15.20 -3.19 2.20
N VAL A 372 -14.92 -3.15 3.50
CA VAL A 372 -15.92 -3.26 4.56
C VAL A 372 -15.74 -2.13 5.56
N ALA A 373 -16.80 -1.38 5.83
CA ALA A 373 -16.80 -0.31 6.80
C ALA A 373 -17.83 -0.56 7.92
N ALA A 374 -17.50 -0.14 9.14
CA ALA A 374 -18.37 -0.25 10.30
C ALA A 374 -18.09 0.88 11.31
N ALA A 375 -18.86 0.93 12.40
CA ALA A 375 -18.64 1.92 13.45
C ALA A 375 -17.31 1.69 14.20
N THR A 376 -16.87 0.44 14.32
CA THR A 376 -15.63 0.06 15.02
C THR A 376 -14.80 -0.90 14.18
N THR A 377 -13.49 -0.92 14.46
CA THR A 377 -12.54 -1.84 13.80
C THR A 377 -12.93 -3.31 14.02
N SER A 378 -13.31 -3.68 15.25
CA SER A 378 -13.75 -5.05 15.57
C SER A 378 -14.98 -5.46 14.75
N GLU A 379 -15.94 -4.55 14.57
CA GLU A 379 -17.13 -4.82 13.76
C GLU A 379 -16.78 -4.91 12.26
N ALA A 380 -15.92 -4.03 11.75
CA ALA A 380 -15.47 -4.08 10.35
C ALA A 380 -14.76 -5.41 10.04
N ARG A 381 -13.87 -5.88 10.94
CA ARG A 381 -13.21 -7.18 10.84
C ARG A 381 -14.20 -8.34 10.86
N ARG A 382 -15.14 -8.34 11.81
CA ARG A 382 -16.19 -9.35 11.89
C ARG A 382 -16.99 -9.45 10.59
N ARG A 383 -17.41 -8.30 10.03
CA ARG A 383 -18.13 -8.23 8.75
C ARG A 383 -17.27 -8.71 7.58
N ALA A 384 -15.98 -8.37 7.55
CA ALA A 384 -15.06 -8.89 6.52
C ALA A 384 -14.96 -10.43 6.58
N GLY A 385 -14.81 -11.01 7.77
CA GLY A 385 -14.82 -12.46 7.97
C GLY A 385 -16.17 -13.10 7.62
N GLU A 386 -17.30 -12.44 7.90
CA GLU A 386 -18.63 -12.90 7.47
C GLU A 386 -18.77 -12.88 5.95
N THR A 387 -18.24 -11.85 5.28
CA THR A 387 -18.22 -11.78 3.82
C THR A 387 -17.45 -12.95 3.21
N VAL A 388 -16.28 -13.28 3.75
CA VAL A 388 -15.50 -14.45 3.29
C VAL A 388 -16.32 -15.74 3.46
N ARG A 389 -16.97 -15.94 4.61
CA ARG A 389 -17.85 -17.10 4.82
C ARG A 389 -19.04 -17.13 3.86
N ASN A 390 -19.68 -16.01 3.60
CA ASN A 390 -20.79 -15.91 2.66
C ASN A 390 -20.37 -16.28 1.24
N VAL A 391 -19.20 -15.80 0.80
CA VAL A 391 -18.58 -16.19 -0.48
C VAL A 391 -18.37 -17.70 -0.53
N ALA A 392 -17.73 -18.27 0.51
CA ALA A 392 -17.44 -19.70 0.59
C ALA A 392 -18.73 -20.56 0.49
N ILE A 393 -19.76 -20.19 1.21
CA ILE A 393 -21.07 -20.90 1.19
C ILE A 393 -21.72 -20.79 -0.19
N HIS A 394 -21.80 -19.58 -0.75
CA HIS A 394 -22.50 -19.35 -2.01
C HIS A 394 -21.81 -20.02 -3.19
N GLU A 395 -20.49 -19.89 -3.27
CA GLU A 395 -19.67 -20.45 -4.37
C GLU A 395 -19.26 -21.92 -4.09
N ARG A 396 -19.61 -22.48 -2.92
CA ARG A 396 -19.25 -23.83 -2.49
C ARG A 396 -17.74 -24.05 -2.49
N LEU A 397 -17.01 -23.07 -1.96
CA LEU A 397 -15.56 -23.11 -1.78
C LEU A 397 -15.23 -23.53 -0.34
N GLU A 398 -14.07 -24.16 -0.17
CA GLU A 398 -13.53 -24.46 1.16
C GLU A 398 -12.67 -23.26 1.62
N PRO A 399 -13.04 -22.58 2.71
CA PRO A 399 -12.24 -21.49 3.23
C PRO A 399 -10.96 -22.05 3.87
N VAL A 400 -9.81 -21.55 3.43
CA VAL A 400 -8.53 -21.87 4.07
C VAL A 400 -8.41 -21.03 5.34
N PRO A 401 -8.14 -21.64 6.51
CA PRO A 401 -7.87 -20.91 7.73
C PRO A 401 -6.69 -19.96 7.52
N GLU A 402 -6.82 -18.71 7.97
CA GLU A 402 -5.70 -17.78 7.96
C GLU A 402 -4.60 -18.32 8.87
N VAL A 403 -3.41 -18.57 8.32
CA VAL A 403 -2.23 -18.86 9.13
C VAL A 403 -1.79 -17.54 9.73
N GLU A 404 -1.85 -17.47 11.08
CA GLU A 404 -1.30 -16.33 11.79
C GLU A 404 0.22 -16.29 11.54
N THR A 405 0.73 -15.14 11.15
CA THR A 405 2.18 -14.88 11.23
C THR A 405 2.53 -14.91 12.73
N VAL A 406 3.14 -15.99 13.16
CA VAL A 406 3.55 -16.20 14.56
C VAL A 406 4.50 -15.05 14.91
N SER A 407 4.11 -14.22 15.89
CA SER A 407 5.07 -13.39 16.58
C SER A 407 6.15 -14.32 17.14
N ALA A 408 7.43 -14.06 16.88
CA ALA A 408 8.57 -14.93 17.14
C ALA A 408 8.87 -15.16 18.65
N ASP A 409 7.85 -15.30 19.49
CA ASP A 409 7.99 -15.45 20.95
C ASP A 409 7.70 -16.87 21.48
N GLU A 410 7.36 -17.84 20.62
CA GLU A 410 7.17 -19.24 21.04
C GLU A 410 8.03 -20.21 20.22
N GLY A 411 9.35 -20.15 20.40
CA GLY A 411 10.31 -21.07 19.79
C GLY A 411 11.32 -21.61 20.78
N GLY A 412 10.85 -22.27 21.85
CA GLY A 412 11.70 -23.17 22.64
C GLY A 412 11.75 -24.55 21.97
N PRO A 413 12.91 -25.20 21.87
CA PRO A 413 13.04 -26.49 21.18
C PRO A 413 12.37 -27.61 21.96
N ARG A 414 11.57 -28.45 21.27
CA ARG A 414 11.33 -29.83 21.67
C ARG A 414 11.84 -30.79 20.62
#